data_bfecd944249fca86b4e9aa1afaa3eb00
#
_entry.id   bfecd944249fca86b4e9aa1afaa3eb00
#
_cell.length_a   1.000
_cell.length_b   1.000
_cell.length_c   1.000
_cell.angle_alpha   90.00
_cell.angle_beta   90.00
_cell.angle_gamma   90.00
#
_symmetry.space_group_name_H-M   'P 1'
#
loop_
_entity.id
_entity.type
_entity.pdbx_description
1 polymer ?
#
loop_
_entity_poly.entity_id
_entity_poly.type
_entity_poly.pdbx_seq_one_letter_code
_entity_poly.pdbx_strand_id
1 'polypeptide(L)'
;MTMIRKRLLIALSMTILLLMGCSKETVPSEPESTENDETVDAVTEVSDESENMEIAEVEEAEVAETVEPKYITIDFTGVTETHAEGDSVIPLKWNILSEEDNGIDFADEWYASENLSLPMIGTDWNSFSDENYEYLWEGEDLYIYENGTGNCLYVLHYPTDKWYVNGNNAYLKDGIFYGASVANGYAQPNTCFMFAYDLKNEKLLWRSADQSYNSMNFVVEGDVLICGYGFTAEPDYLYQINRNTGEIIDRLLLKKMPDLIVEQDGKLYVHTYSYNYVIEIE
;
A
#
# COMPACT_ATOMS: atom_id res chain seq x y z
N MET A 1 1.75 -27.24 -7.61
CA MET A 1 0.34 -26.83 -7.81
C MET A 1 -0.48 -27.10 -6.55
N THR A 2 0.02 -26.71 -5.36
CA THR A 2 -0.63 -27.05 -4.08
C THR A 2 -0.49 -25.96 -3.00
N MET A 3 -0.03 -24.75 -3.32
CA MET A 3 0.05 -23.62 -2.36
C MET A 3 -0.98 -22.51 -2.56
N ILE A 4 -1.81 -22.56 -3.59
CA ILE A 4 -2.82 -21.52 -3.89
C ILE A 4 -4.14 -21.67 -3.08
N ARG A 5 -4.30 -22.72 -2.27
CA ARG A 5 -5.59 -23.00 -1.60
C ARG A 5 -5.68 -22.60 -0.12
N LYS A 6 -4.70 -21.91 0.46
CA LYS A 6 -4.78 -21.48 1.88
C LYS A 6 -5.01 -19.97 2.09
N ARG A 7 -5.11 -19.16 1.05
CA ARG A 7 -5.30 -17.71 1.16
C ARG A 7 -6.74 -17.20 1.03
N LEU A 8 -7.75 -18.07 1.10
CA LEU A 8 -9.15 -17.68 0.84
C LEU A 8 -10.07 -17.75 2.07
N LEU A 9 -9.60 -17.40 3.28
CA LEU A 9 -10.48 -17.50 4.46
C LEU A 9 -10.24 -16.46 5.57
N ILE A 10 -9.69 -15.27 5.30
CA ILE A 10 -9.57 -14.20 6.31
C ILE A 10 -9.98 -12.82 5.75
N ALA A 11 -10.96 -12.76 4.90
CA ALA A 11 -11.52 -11.48 4.45
C ALA A 11 -13.02 -11.42 4.72
N LEU A 12 -13.40 -11.46 6.01
CA LEU A 12 -14.78 -11.11 6.40
C LEU A 12 -14.87 -10.77 7.90
N SER A 13 -14.37 -9.62 8.31
CA SER A 13 -14.84 -8.96 9.54
C SER A 13 -14.12 -7.64 9.80
N MET A 14 -14.43 -6.57 9.08
CA MET A 14 -14.24 -5.21 9.58
C MET A 14 -14.99 -4.20 8.74
N THR A 15 -16.30 -4.33 8.73
CA THR A 15 -17.16 -3.21 8.37
C THR A 15 -18.37 -3.31 9.26
N ILE A 16 -18.50 -2.41 10.22
CA ILE A 16 -19.68 -1.90 10.94
C ILE A 16 -19.23 -1.47 12.32
N LEU A 17 -18.94 -0.20 12.48
CA LEU A 17 -19.27 0.55 13.71
C LEU A 17 -19.13 2.05 13.50
N LEU A 18 -20.18 2.66 13.00
CA LEU A 18 -20.50 4.05 13.25
C LEU A 18 -21.97 4.29 12.89
N LEU A 19 -22.81 4.25 13.95
CA LEU A 19 -24.01 5.05 14.11
C LEU A 19 -24.78 4.53 15.31
N MET A 20 -24.84 5.29 16.32
CA MET A 20 -25.82 5.57 17.09
C MET A 20 -25.98 5.89 18.31
N GLY A 21 -26.52 6.56 18.86
CA GLY A 21 -27.68 7.21 19.43
C GLY A 21 -28.52 6.32 20.36
N CYS A 22 -28.56 6.79 21.64
CA CYS A 22 -29.37 6.28 22.73
C CYS A 22 -30.78 5.80 22.43
N SER A 23 -31.18 4.66 23.03
CA SER A 23 -32.34 4.59 23.92
C SER A 23 -32.45 3.22 24.62
N LYS A 24 -33.08 3.22 25.78
CA LYS A 24 -33.15 2.20 26.85
C LYS A 24 -34.19 1.11 26.63
N GLU A 25 -33.95 -0.01 27.38
CA GLU A 25 -34.91 -1.00 27.93
C GLU A 25 -35.41 -2.07 26.96
N THR A 26 -35.38 -3.35 27.22
CA THR A 26 -35.80 -4.26 28.30
C THR A 26 -35.41 -5.70 27.93
N VAL A 27 -35.00 -6.51 28.91
CA VAL A 27 -34.87 -7.98 28.85
C VAL A 27 -36.24 -8.62 29.01
N PRO A 28 -36.55 -9.80 28.37
CA PRO A 28 -36.43 -11.05 29.08
C PRO A 28 -36.15 -12.35 28.26
N SER A 29 -35.41 -13.24 28.92
CA SER A 29 -35.60 -14.72 29.00
C SER A 29 -35.50 -15.65 27.80
N GLU A 30 -34.54 -16.60 27.95
CA GLU A 30 -34.48 -17.94 27.32
C GLU A 30 -35.77 -18.78 27.52
N PRO A 31 -35.94 -19.88 26.70
CA PRO A 31 -35.60 -21.21 27.24
C PRO A 31 -35.02 -22.25 26.26
N GLU A 32 -34.10 -23.06 26.85
CA GLU A 32 -33.97 -24.53 26.87
C GLU A 32 -34.24 -25.42 25.65
N SER A 33 -33.17 -26.16 25.35
CA SER A 33 -33.06 -27.62 25.10
C SER A 33 -33.96 -28.38 24.15
N THR A 34 -33.34 -29.22 23.30
CA THR A 34 -33.47 -30.69 23.36
C THR A 34 -32.42 -31.39 22.47
N GLU A 35 -31.80 -32.39 23.08
CA GLU A 35 -31.02 -33.45 22.47
C GLU A 35 -31.86 -34.33 21.53
N ASN A 36 -31.26 -34.90 20.49
CA ASN A 36 -31.53 -36.27 20.09
C ASN A 36 -30.35 -36.89 19.36
N ASP A 37 -29.95 -38.00 19.92
CA ASP A 37 -29.05 -39.07 19.58
C ASP A 37 -29.65 -39.94 18.47
N GLU A 38 -28.88 -40.33 17.46
CA GLU A 38 -29.08 -41.62 16.74
C GLU A 38 -27.80 -42.03 15.99
N THR A 39 -27.24 -43.11 16.48
CA THR A 39 -26.22 -43.96 15.91
C THR A 39 -26.77 -44.83 14.81
N VAL A 40 -26.04 -45.02 13.70
CA VAL A 40 -26.12 -46.26 12.89
C VAL A 40 -24.75 -46.58 12.28
N ASP A 41 -24.26 -47.77 12.67
CA ASP A 41 -23.15 -48.51 12.10
C ASP A 41 -23.45 -49.00 10.66
N ALA A 42 -22.45 -48.97 9.78
CA ALA A 42 -22.37 -49.90 8.66
C ALA A 42 -20.91 -50.15 8.25
N VAL A 43 -20.48 -51.34 8.55
CA VAL A 43 -19.27 -52.02 8.07
C VAL A 43 -19.45 -52.43 6.60
N THR A 44 -18.47 -52.17 5.72
CA THR A 44 -18.32 -52.93 4.48
C THR A 44 -16.86 -53.06 4.07
N GLU A 45 -16.56 -54.23 3.67
CA GLU A 45 -15.34 -55.01 3.49
C GLU A 45 -14.29 -54.44 2.51
N VAL A 46 -13.07 -54.85 2.80
CA VAL A 46 -11.80 -54.73 2.08
C VAL A 46 -11.82 -55.54 0.81
N SER A 47 -11.37 -54.99 -0.31
CA SER A 47 -10.82 -55.74 -1.42
C SER A 47 -9.41 -55.22 -1.76
N ASP A 48 -8.46 -56.13 -1.57
CA ASP A 48 -7.06 -56.04 -1.89
C ASP A 48 -6.88 -56.17 -3.41
N GLU A 49 -6.35 -55.17 -4.07
CA GLU A 49 -5.73 -55.31 -5.39
C GLU A 49 -4.41 -54.54 -5.38
N SER A 50 -3.34 -55.31 -5.31
CA SER A 50 -1.96 -54.87 -5.47
C SER A 50 -1.65 -54.53 -6.93
N GLU A 51 -1.64 -53.27 -7.30
CA GLU A 51 -0.99 -52.81 -8.52
C GLU A 51 0.40 -52.24 -8.22
N ASN A 52 1.34 -52.89 -8.89
CA ASN A 52 2.76 -52.62 -8.91
C ASN A 52 3.01 -51.27 -9.58
N MET A 53 3.22 -50.19 -8.80
CA MET A 53 3.60 -48.89 -9.34
C MET A 53 5.13 -48.80 -9.35
N GLU A 54 5.65 -48.78 -10.56
CA GLU A 54 7.02 -48.41 -10.92
C GLU A 54 7.37 -47.04 -10.30
N ILE A 55 8.38 -47.01 -9.40
CA ILE A 55 8.87 -45.81 -8.75
C ILE A 55 9.66 -45.06 -9.82
N ALA A 56 9.04 -44.01 -10.41
CA ALA A 56 9.75 -43.04 -11.18
C ALA A 56 10.67 -42.26 -10.22
N GLU A 57 11.95 -42.21 -10.50
CA GLU A 57 12.94 -41.34 -9.85
C GLU A 57 12.43 -39.91 -9.91
N VAL A 58 12.07 -39.38 -8.75
CA VAL A 58 11.78 -37.94 -8.60
C VAL A 58 13.14 -37.26 -8.59
N GLU A 59 13.47 -36.54 -9.67
CA GLU A 59 14.57 -35.57 -9.68
C GLU A 59 14.41 -34.69 -8.44
N GLU A 60 15.40 -34.69 -7.57
CA GLU A 60 15.51 -33.81 -6.44
C GLU A 60 15.56 -32.40 -7.00
N ALA A 61 14.44 -31.67 -6.94
CA ALA A 61 14.41 -30.26 -7.25
C ALA A 61 15.37 -29.54 -6.29
N GLU A 62 16.38 -28.91 -6.85
CA GLU A 62 17.34 -28.07 -6.15
C GLU A 62 16.56 -27.10 -5.24
N VAL A 63 16.67 -27.31 -3.93
CA VAL A 63 16.04 -26.41 -2.94
C VAL A 63 16.80 -25.09 -3.04
N ALA A 64 16.18 -24.10 -3.65
CA ALA A 64 16.71 -22.75 -3.69
C ALA A 64 17.01 -22.30 -2.26
N GLU A 65 18.24 -21.90 -2.02
CA GLU A 65 18.71 -21.37 -0.73
C GLU A 65 17.80 -20.18 -0.37
N THR A 66 16.95 -20.31 0.62
CA THR A 66 16.09 -19.22 1.09
C THR A 66 17.00 -18.21 1.81
N VAL A 67 17.26 -17.08 1.18
CA VAL A 67 17.97 -15.98 1.79
C VAL A 67 17.07 -15.39 2.88
N GLU A 68 17.57 -15.28 4.12
CA GLU A 68 16.87 -14.62 5.21
C GLU A 68 16.71 -13.13 4.87
N PRO A 69 15.51 -12.53 5.02
CA PRO A 69 15.30 -11.12 4.73
C PRO A 69 16.09 -10.24 5.71
N LYS A 70 16.57 -9.10 5.21
CA LYS A 70 17.19 -8.08 6.06
C LYS A 70 16.10 -7.30 6.80
N TYR A 71 16.15 -7.30 8.14
CA TYR A 71 15.20 -6.57 8.99
C TYR A 71 15.77 -5.18 9.35
N ILE A 72 15.00 -4.10 9.10
CA ILE A 72 15.42 -2.72 9.32
C ILE A 72 14.30 -1.96 10.03
N THR A 73 14.61 -1.27 11.13
CA THR A 73 13.66 -0.36 11.79
C THR A 73 13.81 1.05 11.23
N ILE A 74 12.72 1.62 10.75
CA ILE A 74 12.64 3.01 10.28
C ILE A 74 12.12 3.88 11.42
N ASP A 75 12.98 4.70 12.01
CA ASP A 75 12.62 5.61 13.11
C ASP A 75 13.01 7.05 12.76
N PHE A 76 12.04 7.95 12.82
CA PHE A 76 12.22 9.39 12.55
C PHE A 76 12.28 10.22 13.83
N THR A 77 12.47 9.63 15.01
CA THR A 77 12.54 10.36 16.27
C THR A 77 13.64 11.42 16.24
N GLY A 78 13.25 12.69 16.35
CA GLY A 78 14.16 13.84 16.32
C GLY A 78 14.66 14.23 14.91
N VAL A 79 14.17 13.55 13.86
CA VAL A 79 14.49 13.90 12.47
C VAL A 79 13.54 15.01 12.01
N THR A 80 14.12 16.09 11.48
CA THR A 80 13.39 17.19 10.82
C THR A 80 13.67 17.14 9.32
N GLU A 81 13.07 18.08 8.56
CA GLU A 81 13.40 18.28 7.15
C GLU A 81 14.91 18.30 6.92
N THR A 82 15.37 17.49 5.99
CA THR A 82 16.77 17.37 5.62
C THR A 82 16.90 16.97 4.15
N HIS A 83 17.89 17.54 3.48
CA HIS A 83 18.14 17.34 2.07
C HIS A 83 19.49 16.67 1.85
N ALA A 84 19.55 15.79 0.84
CA ALA A 84 20.84 15.24 0.39
C ALA A 84 21.50 16.19 -0.60
N GLU A 85 22.83 16.08 -0.72
CA GLU A 85 23.54 16.68 -1.84
C GLU A 85 23.23 15.87 -3.12
N GLY A 86 22.90 16.55 -4.21
CA GLY A 86 22.56 15.91 -5.47
C GLY A 86 22.31 16.93 -6.58
N ASP A 87 22.09 16.41 -7.78
CA ASP A 87 21.82 17.26 -8.94
C ASP A 87 20.43 17.89 -8.86
N SER A 88 20.32 19.12 -9.34
CA SER A 88 19.04 19.79 -9.50
C SER A 88 18.24 19.08 -10.61
N VAL A 89 16.96 18.87 -10.34
CA VAL A 89 16.01 18.27 -11.28
C VAL A 89 15.11 19.40 -11.81
N ILE A 90 14.88 19.43 -13.11
CA ILE A 90 13.92 20.35 -13.73
C ILE A 90 12.52 19.83 -13.45
N PRO A 91 11.61 20.61 -12.86
CA PRO A 91 10.23 20.18 -12.67
C PRO A 91 9.54 19.85 -13.99
N LEU A 92 8.70 18.82 -13.96
CA LEU A 92 7.81 18.50 -15.06
C LEU A 92 6.75 19.61 -15.17
N LYS A 93 6.38 19.96 -16.40
CA LYS A 93 5.31 20.93 -16.60
C LYS A 93 3.95 20.28 -16.38
N TRP A 94 3.07 21.01 -15.69
CA TRP A 94 1.69 20.64 -15.50
C TRP A 94 0.79 21.22 -16.60
N ASN A 95 0.02 20.37 -17.27
CA ASN A 95 -1.01 20.80 -18.20
C ASN A 95 -2.34 20.11 -17.82
N ILE A 96 -3.25 20.81 -17.18
CA ILE A 96 -4.55 20.28 -16.78
C ILE A 96 -5.40 20.13 -18.04
N LEU A 97 -5.67 18.88 -18.43
CA LEU A 97 -6.51 18.53 -19.58
C LEU A 97 -7.99 18.47 -19.18
N SER A 98 -8.30 17.97 -17.99
CA SER A 98 -9.64 17.90 -17.43
C SER A 98 -9.63 18.16 -15.93
N GLU A 99 -10.68 18.84 -15.46
CA GLU A 99 -11.00 19.07 -14.05
C GLU A 99 -12.52 18.97 -13.92
N GLU A 100 -13.01 17.91 -13.32
CA GLU A 100 -14.45 17.60 -13.25
C GLU A 100 -14.88 17.35 -11.81
N ASP A 101 -16.06 17.87 -11.45
CA ASP A 101 -16.73 17.55 -10.19
C ASP A 101 -17.23 16.10 -10.26
N ASN A 102 -16.74 15.24 -9.36
CA ASN A 102 -17.07 13.81 -9.36
C ASN A 102 -18.30 13.48 -8.50
N GLY A 103 -18.94 14.46 -7.88
CA GLY A 103 -20.12 14.24 -7.04
C GLY A 103 -19.88 13.35 -5.82
N ILE A 104 -18.62 13.14 -5.41
CA ILE A 104 -18.19 12.19 -4.38
C ILE A 104 -18.34 10.74 -4.88
N ASP A 105 -17.84 10.47 -6.07
CA ASP A 105 -17.75 9.11 -6.63
C ASP A 105 -16.58 8.33 -6.02
N PHE A 106 -16.66 7.01 -6.11
CA PHE A 106 -15.55 6.15 -5.72
C PHE A 106 -14.46 6.17 -6.80
N ALA A 107 -13.22 6.24 -6.38
CA ALA A 107 -12.05 6.26 -7.26
C ALA A 107 -12.04 5.09 -8.26
N ASP A 108 -12.40 3.90 -7.81
CA ASP A 108 -12.38 2.66 -8.60
C ASP A 108 -13.28 2.75 -9.84
N GLU A 109 -14.47 3.35 -9.72
CA GLU A 109 -15.42 3.49 -10.84
C GLU A 109 -14.85 4.45 -11.89
N TRP A 110 -14.26 5.55 -11.47
CA TRP A 110 -13.66 6.51 -12.38
C TRP A 110 -12.43 5.92 -13.09
N TYR A 111 -11.50 5.30 -12.36
CA TYR A 111 -10.32 4.68 -12.98
C TYR A 111 -10.69 3.55 -13.94
N ALA A 112 -11.72 2.76 -13.63
CA ALA A 112 -12.22 1.75 -14.54
C ALA A 112 -12.82 2.36 -15.81
N SER A 113 -13.51 3.51 -15.72
CA SER A 113 -14.04 4.23 -16.88
C SER A 113 -12.96 4.78 -17.79
N GLU A 114 -11.79 5.13 -17.23
CA GLU A 114 -10.61 5.59 -17.98
C GLU A 114 -9.72 4.43 -18.46
N ASN A 115 -10.10 3.17 -18.20
CA ASN A 115 -9.32 1.96 -18.50
C ASN A 115 -7.94 1.94 -17.82
N LEU A 116 -7.86 2.43 -16.61
CA LEU A 116 -6.63 2.46 -15.83
C LEU A 116 -6.54 1.24 -14.91
N SER A 117 -5.34 0.77 -14.71
CA SER A 117 -5.04 -0.26 -13.72
C SER A 117 -4.57 0.39 -12.43
N LEU A 118 -5.25 0.10 -11.34
CA LEU A 118 -4.78 0.55 -10.02
C LEU A 118 -3.51 -0.21 -9.62
N PRO A 119 -2.56 0.44 -8.93
CA PRO A 119 -1.30 -0.18 -8.54
C PRO A 119 -1.45 -1.13 -7.35
N MET A 120 -2.54 -1.91 -7.32
CA MET A 120 -2.88 -2.83 -6.24
C MET A 120 -2.83 -4.27 -6.72
N ILE A 121 -2.53 -5.20 -5.81
CA ILE A 121 -2.64 -6.63 -6.09
C ILE A 121 -4.06 -7.11 -5.67
N GLY A 122 -4.90 -7.32 -6.66
CA GLY A 122 -6.31 -7.69 -6.41
C GLY A 122 -7.13 -6.53 -5.84
N THR A 123 -7.85 -6.76 -4.74
CA THR A 123 -8.65 -5.76 -4.03
C THR A 123 -8.04 -5.37 -2.69
N ASP A 124 -6.80 -5.74 -2.44
CA ASP A 124 -6.13 -5.54 -1.15
C ASP A 124 -5.21 -4.31 -1.23
N TRP A 125 -5.59 -3.24 -0.54
CA TRP A 125 -4.80 -2.00 -0.43
C TRP A 125 -3.50 -2.16 0.35
N ASN A 126 -3.29 -3.30 1.02
CA ASN A 126 -2.06 -3.60 1.74
C ASN A 126 -1.00 -4.24 0.85
N SER A 127 -1.34 -4.62 -0.38
CA SER A 127 -0.40 -5.23 -1.30
C SER A 127 -0.41 -4.59 -2.68
N PHE A 128 0.78 -4.28 -3.18
CA PHE A 128 0.99 -3.61 -4.45
C PHE A 128 2.33 -4.01 -5.04
N SER A 129 2.58 -3.67 -6.29
CA SER A 129 3.83 -4.02 -6.97
C SER A 129 4.27 -2.94 -7.93
N ASP A 130 5.57 -2.91 -8.19
CA ASP A 130 6.18 -2.24 -9.34
C ASP A 130 6.81 -3.27 -10.30
N GLU A 131 7.65 -2.84 -11.23
CA GLU A 131 8.29 -3.72 -12.19
C GLU A 131 9.19 -4.79 -11.55
N ASN A 132 9.79 -4.50 -10.40
CA ASN A 132 10.84 -5.31 -9.79
C ASN A 132 10.43 -5.96 -8.48
N TYR A 133 9.49 -5.36 -7.74
CA TYR A 133 9.18 -5.73 -6.37
C TYR A 133 7.68 -5.84 -6.12
N GLU A 134 7.34 -6.76 -5.21
CA GLU A 134 6.03 -6.83 -4.55
C GLU A 134 6.18 -6.32 -3.12
N TYR A 135 5.23 -5.53 -2.67
CA TYR A 135 5.18 -4.91 -1.34
C TYR A 135 3.95 -5.41 -0.61
N LEU A 136 4.11 -5.76 0.66
CA LEU A 136 3.01 -6.23 1.51
C LEU A 136 3.12 -5.61 2.89
N TRP A 137 2.07 -4.89 3.31
CA TRP A 137 1.93 -4.41 4.67
C TRP A 137 1.27 -5.46 5.57
N GLU A 138 1.92 -5.84 6.66
CA GLU A 138 1.37 -6.66 7.72
C GLU A 138 1.62 -5.98 9.08
N GLY A 139 0.60 -5.29 9.59
CA GLY A 139 0.72 -4.52 10.83
C GLY A 139 1.70 -3.35 10.70
N GLU A 140 2.81 -3.41 11.43
CA GLU A 140 3.87 -2.39 11.46
C GLU A 140 5.00 -2.67 10.47
N ASP A 141 4.93 -3.80 9.76
CA ASP A 141 6.00 -4.28 8.91
C ASP A 141 5.63 -4.17 7.43
N LEU A 142 6.55 -3.64 6.63
CA LEU A 142 6.51 -3.69 5.17
C LEU A 142 7.47 -4.77 4.69
N TYR A 143 6.92 -5.80 4.07
CA TYR A 143 7.68 -6.85 3.42
C TYR A 143 7.93 -6.48 1.97
N ILE A 144 9.18 -6.61 1.51
CA ILE A 144 9.59 -6.34 0.12
C ILE A 144 10.10 -7.64 -0.49
N TYR A 145 9.37 -8.13 -1.49
CA TYR A 145 9.69 -9.36 -2.20
C TYR A 145 10.23 -9.04 -3.60
N GLU A 146 11.14 -9.87 -4.07
CA GLU A 146 11.55 -9.85 -5.46
C GLU A 146 10.43 -10.41 -6.35
N ASN A 147 10.05 -9.64 -7.36
CA ASN A 147 8.89 -9.94 -8.19
C ASN A 147 8.98 -11.32 -8.85
N GLY A 148 7.91 -12.11 -8.73
CA GLY A 148 7.79 -13.43 -9.35
C GLY A 148 8.64 -14.55 -8.73
N THR A 149 9.51 -14.26 -7.75
CA THR A 149 10.35 -15.29 -7.09
C THR A 149 9.77 -15.74 -5.76
N GLY A 150 9.05 -14.85 -5.06
CA GLY A 150 8.57 -15.06 -3.70
C GLY A 150 9.66 -14.92 -2.64
N ASN A 151 10.87 -14.48 -3.00
CA ASN A 151 11.95 -14.22 -2.05
C ASN A 151 11.72 -12.90 -1.35
N CYS A 152 11.56 -12.90 -0.03
CA CYS A 152 11.55 -11.69 0.78
C CYS A 152 12.98 -11.18 0.93
N LEU A 153 13.23 -9.95 0.50
CA LEU A 153 14.55 -9.33 0.56
C LEU A 153 14.72 -8.46 1.81
N TYR A 154 13.67 -7.72 2.16
CA TYR A 154 13.68 -6.78 3.28
C TYR A 154 12.38 -6.86 4.07
N VAL A 155 12.48 -6.60 5.37
CA VAL A 155 11.35 -6.32 6.25
C VAL A 155 11.64 -4.96 6.91
N LEU A 156 10.83 -3.95 6.59
CA LEU A 156 10.98 -2.60 7.13
C LEU A 156 9.94 -2.42 8.23
N HIS A 157 10.41 -2.25 9.47
CA HIS A 157 9.56 -2.05 10.63
C HIS A 157 9.33 -0.56 10.88
N TYR A 158 8.05 -0.16 10.96
CA TYR A 158 7.62 1.20 11.29
C TYR A 158 6.92 1.18 12.65
N PRO A 159 7.46 1.82 13.70
CA PRO A 159 6.78 1.93 14.98
C PRO A 159 5.47 2.75 14.86
N THR A 160 4.31 2.09 14.80
CA THR A 160 3.00 2.73 14.54
C THR A 160 2.48 3.58 15.69
N ASP A 161 3.01 3.41 16.89
CA ASP A 161 2.76 4.33 18.01
C ASP A 161 3.28 5.75 17.73
N LYS A 162 4.19 5.88 16.76
CA LYS A 162 4.81 7.15 16.36
C LYS A 162 4.52 7.54 14.92
N TRP A 163 4.45 6.56 14.02
CA TRP A 163 4.40 6.79 12.58
C TRP A 163 3.24 6.03 11.97
N TYR A 164 2.32 6.75 11.38
CA TYR A 164 1.24 6.14 10.60
C TYR A 164 1.69 6.03 9.15
N VAL A 165 1.43 4.87 8.56
CA VAL A 165 1.72 4.60 7.14
C VAL A 165 0.44 4.07 6.49
N ASN A 166 0.12 4.55 5.31
CA ASN A 166 -1.13 4.26 4.63
C ASN A 166 -0.92 4.10 3.12
N GLY A 167 -1.56 3.09 2.53
CA GLY A 167 -1.61 2.92 1.09
C GLY A 167 -0.32 2.46 0.41
N ASN A 168 -0.26 2.68 -0.90
CA ASN A 168 0.85 2.29 -1.78
C ASN A 168 1.96 3.34 -1.73
N ASN A 169 2.70 3.39 -0.64
CA ASN A 169 3.68 4.42 -0.34
C ASN A 169 5.11 3.89 -0.21
N ALA A 170 5.46 2.96 -1.07
CA ALA A 170 6.79 2.38 -1.12
C ALA A 170 7.29 2.25 -2.56
N TYR A 171 8.55 2.52 -2.76
CA TYR A 171 9.27 2.29 -4.01
C TYR A 171 10.73 2.00 -3.71
N LEU A 172 11.27 0.90 -4.24
CA LEU A 172 12.66 0.51 -4.06
C LEU A 172 13.39 0.58 -5.41
N LYS A 173 14.47 1.34 -5.47
CA LYS A 173 15.33 1.42 -6.64
C LYS A 173 16.79 1.52 -6.24
N ASP A 174 17.63 0.67 -6.84
CA ASP A 174 19.08 0.67 -6.63
C ASP A 174 19.52 0.60 -5.14
N GLY A 175 18.71 -0.08 -4.30
CA GLY A 175 18.95 -0.20 -2.86
C GLY A 175 18.52 1.02 -2.05
N ILE A 176 17.94 2.04 -2.68
CA ILE A 176 17.32 3.19 -2.02
C ILE A 176 15.81 2.98 -1.94
N PHE A 177 15.30 2.99 -0.73
CA PHE A 177 13.88 2.91 -0.44
C PHE A 177 13.30 4.31 -0.31
N TYR A 178 12.24 4.57 -1.04
CA TYR A 178 11.43 5.79 -0.95
C TYR A 178 10.11 5.42 -0.29
N GLY A 179 9.76 6.15 0.74
CA GLY A 179 8.54 5.91 1.50
C GLY A 179 7.95 7.20 2.03
N ALA A 180 6.86 7.06 2.77
CA ALA A 180 6.19 8.19 3.36
C ALA A 180 5.71 7.88 4.78
N SER A 181 5.57 8.93 5.58
CA SER A 181 4.91 8.90 6.88
C SER A 181 3.76 9.89 6.87
N VAL A 182 2.60 9.47 7.31
CA VAL A 182 1.39 10.31 7.41
C VAL A 182 0.92 10.43 8.85
N ALA A 183 0.11 11.44 9.15
CA ALA A 183 -0.60 11.53 10.42
C ALA A 183 -2.06 11.12 10.22
N ASN A 184 -2.62 10.50 11.24
CA ASN A 184 -4.05 10.26 11.28
C ASN A 184 -4.75 11.52 11.83
N GLY A 185 -5.49 12.24 10.98
CA GLY A 185 -6.24 13.44 11.34
C GLY A 185 -5.55 14.75 10.95
N TYR A 186 -5.74 15.79 11.78
CA TYR A 186 -5.25 17.16 11.47
C TYR A 186 -3.72 17.22 11.41
N ALA A 187 -3.24 18.16 10.59
CA ALA A 187 -1.82 18.44 10.46
C ALA A 187 -1.12 18.61 11.81
N GLN A 188 -0.02 17.91 11.97
CA GLN A 188 0.82 17.94 13.16
C GLN A 188 2.28 18.21 12.75
N PRO A 189 3.08 18.82 13.60
CA PRO A 189 4.52 18.94 13.36
C PRO A 189 5.18 17.55 13.21
N ASN A 190 6.18 17.46 12.36
CA ASN A 190 6.95 16.24 12.09
C ASN A 190 6.12 15.06 11.55
N THR A 191 5.14 15.34 10.71
CA THR A 191 4.29 14.34 10.07
C THR A 191 4.02 14.69 8.62
N CYS A 192 3.48 13.73 7.85
CA CYS A 192 3.05 13.92 6.48
C CYS A 192 4.19 14.33 5.55
N PHE A 193 5.20 13.48 5.47
CA PHE A 193 6.39 13.71 4.67
C PHE A 193 6.81 12.48 3.88
N MET A 194 7.61 12.68 2.85
CA MET A 194 8.32 11.62 2.14
C MET A 194 9.77 11.54 2.61
N PHE A 195 10.40 10.39 2.38
CA PHE A 195 11.80 10.17 2.72
C PHE A 195 12.47 9.19 1.76
N ALA A 196 13.82 9.23 1.73
CA ALA A 196 14.65 8.22 1.11
C ALA A 196 15.59 7.60 2.13
N TYR A 197 15.72 6.27 2.07
CA TYR A 197 16.52 5.49 3.00
C TYR A 197 17.41 4.50 2.25
N ASP A 198 18.71 4.54 2.49
CA ASP A 198 19.67 3.58 1.96
C ASP A 198 19.59 2.30 2.79
N LEU A 199 18.99 1.25 2.21
CA LEU A 199 18.80 -0.03 2.89
C LEU A 199 20.10 -0.80 3.14
N LYS A 200 21.11 -0.55 2.30
CA LYS A 200 22.41 -1.22 2.45
C LYS A 200 23.18 -0.67 3.64
N ASN A 201 23.22 0.66 3.76
CA ASN A 201 23.98 1.36 4.80
C ASN A 201 23.13 1.72 6.02
N GLU A 202 21.81 1.39 6.00
CA GLU A 202 20.82 1.69 7.05
C GLU A 202 20.83 3.17 7.42
N LYS A 203 20.73 4.02 6.41
CA LYS A 203 20.89 5.46 6.58
C LYS A 203 19.76 6.23 5.89
N LEU A 204 19.12 7.11 6.64
CA LEU A 204 18.26 8.13 6.07
C LEU A 204 19.08 9.07 5.20
N LEU A 205 18.69 9.22 3.93
CA LEU A 205 19.36 10.11 2.98
C LEU A 205 18.75 11.51 3.04
N TRP A 206 17.42 11.59 2.99
CA TRP A 206 16.69 12.83 3.11
C TRP A 206 15.27 12.60 3.63
N ARG A 207 14.67 13.65 4.14
CA ARG A 207 13.29 13.76 4.56
C ARG A 207 12.73 15.09 4.05
N SER A 208 11.61 15.07 3.33
CA SER A 208 10.96 16.28 2.81
C SER A 208 10.39 17.16 3.94
N ALA A 209 9.90 18.33 3.58
CA ALA A 209 9.15 19.19 4.47
C ALA A 209 7.92 18.50 5.04
N ASP A 210 7.49 18.90 6.21
CA ASP A 210 6.20 18.52 6.78
C ASP A 210 5.06 18.94 5.85
N GLN A 211 3.96 18.21 5.89
CA GLN A 211 2.76 18.51 5.10
C GLN A 211 3.01 18.50 3.58
N SER A 212 3.85 17.59 3.12
CA SER A 212 4.09 17.36 1.70
C SER A 212 3.49 16.05 1.18
N TYR A 213 2.96 15.19 2.06
CA TYR A 213 2.40 13.90 1.69
C TYR A 213 1.27 13.45 2.64
N ASN A 214 0.10 13.14 2.09
CA ASN A 214 -0.94 12.34 2.76
C ASN A 214 -1.90 11.65 1.78
N SER A 215 -1.57 11.63 0.48
CA SER A 215 -2.27 10.81 -0.50
C SER A 215 -2.06 9.31 -0.22
N MET A 216 -2.89 8.45 -0.81
CA MET A 216 -2.78 6.99 -0.63
C MET A 216 -1.54 6.40 -1.31
N ASN A 217 -1.01 7.09 -2.31
CA ASN A 217 0.19 6.69 -3.03
C ASN A 217 0.97 7.91 -3.54
N PHE A 218 2.13 7.64 -4.11
CA PHE A 218 2.88 8.54 -4.96
C PHE A 218 3.28 7.82 -6.25
N VAL A 219 3.65 8.57 -7.27
CA VAL A 219 4.20 8.05 -8.52
C VAL A 219 5.62 8.57 -8.74
N VAL A 220 6.39 7.83 -9.52
CA VAL A 220 7.79 8.13 -9.82
C VAL A 220 7.96 8.34 -11.30
N GLU A 221 8.32 9.55 -11.70
CA GLU A 221 8.60 9.89 -13.09
C GLU A 221 10.04 10.39 -13.22
N GLY A 222 10.91 9.53 -13.73
CA GLY A 222 12.34 9.79 -13.79
C GLY A 222 12.95 10.08 -12.41
N ASP A 223 13.46 11.30 -12.22
CA ASP A 223 14.02 11.77 -10.95
C ASP A 223 13.04 12.63 -10.13
N VAL A 224 11.75 12.57 -10.47
CA VAL A 224 10.68 13.30 -9.78
C VAL A 224 9.77 12.32 -9.05
N LEU A 225 9.49 12.59 -7.78
CA LEU A 225 8.40 11.96 -7.03
C LEU A 225 7.20 12.91 -7.06
N ILE A 226 6.03 12.39 -7.45
CA ILE A 226 4.78 13.16 -7.48
C ILE A 226 3.86 12.60 -6.42
N CYS A 227 3.45 13.45 -5.49
CA CYS A 227 2.61 13.07 -4.36
C CYS A 227 1.60 14.16 -4.03
N GLY A 228 0.68 13.87 -3.11
CA GLY A 228 -0.34 14.80 -2.70
C GLY A 228 -0.35 15.10 -1.22
N TYR A 229 -0.70 16.34 -0.90
CA TYR A 229 -1.06 16.75 0.45
C TYR A 229 -2.22 17.73 0.43
N GLY A 230 -3.12 17.59 1.40
CA GLY A 230 -4.20 18.50 1.66
C GLY A 230 -5.03 18.06 2.86
N PHE A 231 -5.85 18.99 3.39
CA PHE A 231 -6.81 18.71 4.44
C PHE A 231 -7.88 19.81 4.50
N THR A 232 -8.88 19.67 5.38
CA THR A 232 -10.06 20.56 5.44
C THR A 232 -9.78 22.06 5.56
N ALA A 233 -8.65 22.47 6.10
CA ALA A 233 -8.29 23.88 6.34
C ALA A 233 -7.00 24.32 5.65
N GLU A 234 -6.23 23.38 5.11
CA GLU A 234 -4.99 23.64 4.39
C GLU A 234 -5.24 23.68 2.88
N PRO A 235 -4.38 24.39 2.12
CA PRO A 235 -4.40 24.29 0.67
C PRO A 235 -4.00 22.90 0.20
N ASP A 236 -4.70 22.44 -0.82
CA ASP A 236 -4.54 21.11 -1.40
C ASP A 236 -3.58 21.15 -2.59
N TYR A 237 -2.50 20.40 -2.54
CA TYR A 237 -1.47 20.42 -3.59
C TYR A 237 -1.10 19.03 -4.08
N LEU A 238 -0.78 18.93 -5.38
CA LEU A 238 0.21 17.98 -5.88
C LEU A 238 1.59 18.61 -5.75
N TYR A 239 2.55 17.84 -5.28
CA TYR A 239 3.95 18.24 -5.16
C TYR A 239 4.81 17.45 -6.13
N GLN A 240 5.84 18.09 -6.63
CA GLN A 240 7.00 17.44 -7.24
C GLN A 240 8.17 17.56 -6.29
N ILE A 241 8.76 16.41 -5.96
CA ILE A 241 9.92 16.31 -5.09
C ILE A 241 11.08 15.74 -5.89
N ASN A 242 12.24 16.40 -5.81
CA ASN A 242 13.47 15.85 -6.37
C ASN A 242 13.82 14.56 -5.62
N ARG A 243 13.78 13.43 -6.32
CA ARG A 243 14.03 12.10 -5.75
C ARG A 243 15.42 11.96 -5.14
N ASN A 244 16.41 12.69 -5.67
CA ASN A 244 17.79 12.60 -5.22
C ASN A 244 18.07 13.42 -3.96
N THR A 245 17.34 14.54 -3.77
CA THR A 245 17.62 15.49 -2.68
C THR A 245 16.52 15.63 -1.64
N GLY A 246 15.28 15.28 -1.97
CA GLY A 246 14.11 15.48 -1.11
C GLY A 246 13.54 16.91 -1.13
N GLU A 247 14.09 17.80 -1.98
CA GLU A 247 13.57 19.15 -2.13
C GLU A 247 12.26 19.17 -2.91
N ILE A 248 11.28 19.96 -2.45
CA ILE A 248 10.09 20.28 -3.22
C ILE A 248 10.50 21.24 -4.34
N ILE A 249 10.40 20.78 -5.59
CA ILE A 249 10.83 21.53 -6.78
C ILE A 249 9.68 22.25 -7.48
N ASP A 250 8.44 21.77 -7.31
CA ASP A 250 7.24 22.41 -7.81
C ASP A 250 5.99 21.93 -7.08
N ARG A 251 4.87 22.65 -7.27
CA ARG A 251 3.57 22.25 -6.74
C ARG A 251 2.41 22.83 -7.58
N LEU A 252 1.36 22.02 -7.73
CA LEU A 252 0.12 22.41 -8.39
C LEU A 252 -1.01 22.51 -7.35
N LEU A 253 -1.66 23.67 -7.27
CA LEU A 253 -2.82 23.86 -6.40
C LEU A 253 -4.03 23.13 -6.98
N LEU A 254 -4.67 22.29 -6.18
CA LEU A 254 -5.93 21.62 -6.50
C LEU A 254 -7.10 22.20 -5.69
N LYS A 255 -8.32 21.84 -6.04
CA LYS A 255 -9.52 22.25 -5.30
C LYS A 255 -9.78 21.40 -4.06
N LYS A 256 -9.29 20.18 -4.06
CA LYS A 256 -9.44 19.20 -2.98
C LYS A 256 -8.17 18.34 -2.86
N MET A 257 -7.99 17.79 -1.67
CA MET A 257 -6.89 16.90 -1.34
C MET A 257 -6.78 15.74 -2.35
N PRO A 258 -5.61 15.55 -2.98
CA PRO A 258 -5.34 14.36 -3.78
C PRO A 258 -5.40 13.10 -2.93
N ASP A 259 -6.20 12.15 -3.35
CA ASP A 259 -6.38 10.89 -2.65
C ASP A 259 -5.55 9.78 -3.30
N LEU A 260 -5.80 9.50 -4.58
CA LEU A 260 -5.12 8.47 -5.35
C LEU A 260 -4.63 9.03 -6.68
N ILE A 261 -3.42 8.64 -7.08
CA ILE A 261 -2.74 9.13 -8.28
C ILE A 261 -2.36 7.93 -9.15
N VAL A 262 -2.76 7.91 -10.41
CA VAL A 262 -2.32 6.92 -11.40
C VAL A 262 -1.60 7.63 -12.53
N GLU A 263 -0.40 7.20 -12.86
CA GLU A 263 0.32 7.64 -14.06
C GLU A 263 0.11 6.63 -15.19
N GLN A 264 -0.24 7.12 -16.38
CA GLN A 264 -0.29 6.33 -17.59
C GLN A 264 -0.08 7.21 -18.81
N ASP A 265 0.84 6.83 -19.68
CA ASP A 265 1.13 7.47 -20.96
C ASP A 265 1.44 8.99 -20.85
N GLY A 266 2.22 9.38 -19.83
CA GLY A 266 2.58 10.77 -19.58
C GLY A 266 1.46 11.62 -19.00
N LYS A 267 0.43 11.00 -18.46
CA LYS A 267 -0.69 11.66 -17.78
C LYS A 267 -0.85 11.17 -16.37
N LEU A 268 -1.20 12.08 -15.50
CA LEU A 268 -1.66 11.78 -14.14
C LEU A 268 -3.18 11.81 -14.11
N TYR A 269 -3.76 10.75 -13.62
CA TYR A 269 -5.16 10.66 -13.28
C TYR A 269 -5.27 10.79 -11.76
N VAL A 270 -5.79 11.92 -11.30
CA VAL A 270 -5.79 12.27 -9.89
C VAL A 270 -7.22 12.34 -9.38
N HIS A 271 -7.56 11.38 -8.54
CA HIS A 271 -8.81 11.41 -7.79
C HIS A 271 -8.63 12.24 -6.52
N THR A 272 -9.64 13.05 -6.21
CA THR A 272 -9.73 13.81 -4.96
C THR A 272 -11.11 13.58 -4.33
N TYR A 273 -11.34 14.09 -3.14
CA TYR A 273 -12.62 13.94 -2.44
C TYR A 273 -13.86 14.30 -3.30
N SER A 274 -13.76 15.31 -4.18
CA SER A 274 -14.91 15.73 -4.99
C SER A 274 -14.54 16.24 -6.39
N TYR A 275 -13.34 15.99 -6.86
CA TYR A 275 -12.90 16.33 -8.21
C TYR A 275 -12.00 15.23 -8.78
N ASN A 276 -12.11 15.02 -10.09
CA ASN A 276 -11.19 14.21 -10.86
C ASN A 276 -10.38 15.11 -11.81
N TYR A 277 -9.09 14.85 -11.90
CA TYR A 277 -8.17 15.59 -12.77
C TYR A 277 -7.50 14.64 -13.74
N VAL A 278 -7.36 15.08 -14.98
CA VAL A 278 -6.42 14.51 -15.95
C VAL A 278 -5.37 15.58 -16.23
N ILE A 279 -4.11 15.30 -15.92
CA ILE A 279 -3.00 16.24 -15.99
C ILE A 279 -1.92 15.61 -16.84
N GLU A 280 -1.59 16.22 -17.97
CA GLU A 280 -0.42 15.84 -18.77
C GLU A 280 0.85 16.39 -18.11
N ILE A 281 1.90 15.59 -18.09
CA ILE A 281 3.22 15.96 -17.54
C ILE A 281 4.28 15.87 -18.65
N GLU A 282 5.12 16.93 -18.79
CA GLU A 282 6.16 17.05 -19.82
C GLU A 282 7.54 17.39 -19.21
#